data_bfb97c31ea04010e53e960d3c3d91e22
#
_entry.id   bfb97c31ea04010e53e960d3c3d91e22
#
_cell.length_a   1.000
_cell.length_b   1.000
_cell.length_c   1.000
_cell.angle_alpha   90.00
_cell.angle_beta   90.00
_cell.angle_gamma   90.00
#
_symmetry.space_group_name_H-M   'P 1'
#
loop_
_entity.id
_entity.type
_entity.pdbx_description
1 polymer ?
#
loop_
_entity_poly.entity_id
_entity_poly.type
_entity_poly.pdbx_seq_one_letter_code
_entity_poly.pdbx_strand_id
1 'polypeptide(L)'
;MPNYQSTRAVSKQKVNVNYLSKDFDSIKRDLIDYLQRYFPDDYQDFNEASGGMAIIELLAYVGDMMSFYIDRQVNEGFLDRAIERKNIFSLAQNLGYQPKFARPAVVSLSISATFNDATSAGSTFILKKGSKVVTDFEPAVQFETLVDADFSNSANRVTTKLTDGTTQYSITSISAAAGSTRTFSYRAGAQAIPFLKITMPDNNITEFVSVTASDGKEYHQVDHLAQGSIFTGYNNATSTSADVEYILQYKKIPYRFSTEVANNGKTTIIFGGGT
;
A
#
# COMPACT_ATOMS: atom_id res chain seq x y z
N MET A 1 1.02 84.83 -29.13
CA MET A 1 1.63 83.52 -29.47
C MET A 1 1.54 82.69 -28.19
N PRO A 2 0.79 81.59 -28.19
CA PRO A 2 0.66 80.77 -27.00
C PRO A 2 1.86 79.80 -26.88
N ASN A 3 2.49 79.77 -25.68
CA ASN A 3 3.54 78.88 -25.30
C ASN A 3 3.02 77.43 -25.20
N TYR A 4 3.48 76.57 -26.07
CA TYR A 4 3.33 75.12 -25.94
C TYR A 4 4.39 74.65 -24.92
N GLN A 5 3.95 74.35 -23.70
CA GLN A 5 4.76 73.56 -22.79
C GLN A 5 4.73 72.10 -23.21
N SER A 6 5.87 71.59 -23.62
CA SER A 6 6.04 70.18 -23.93
C SER A 6 5.83 69.37 -22.63
N THR A 7 4.74 68.60 -22.57
CA THR A 7 4.57 67.59 -21.53
C THR A 7 5.68 66.56 -21.67
N ARG A 8 6.60 66.61 -20.73
CA ARG A 8 7.70 65.64 -20.58
C ARG A 8 7.07 64.30 -20.30
N ALA A 9 7.11 63.38 -21.27
CA ALA A 9 6.70 62.02 -21.08
C ALA A 9 7.54 61.43 -19.96
N VAL A 10 6.90 61.16 -18.82
CA VAL A 10 7.51 60.42 -17.73
C VAL A 10 7.77 59.02 -18.27
N SER A 11 9.01 58.71 -18.55
CA SER A 11 9.47 57.38 -18.90
C SER A 11 9.10 56.46 -17.74
N LYS A 12 8.08 55.61 -17.92
CA LYS A 12 7.77 54.54 -16.98
C LYS A 12 8.99 53.62 -16.93
N GLN A 13 9.81 53.83 -15.93
CA GLN A 13 10.96 52.94 -15.67
C GLN A 13 10.40 51.54 -15.45
N LYS A 14 10.81 50.59 -16.26
CA LYS A 14 10.44 49.17 -16.07
C LYS A 14 10.91 48.75 -14.68
N VAL A 15 9.97 48.51 -13.79
CA VAL A 15 10.26 47.96 -12.48
C VAL A 15 10.62 46.50 -12.68
N ASN A 16 11.78 46.13 -12.23
CA ASN A 16 12.15 44.74 -12.10
C ASN A 16 11.44 44.22 -10.85
N VAL A 17 10.26 43.63 -11.02
CA VAL A 17 9.55 42.98 -9.92
C VAL A 17 10.37 41.76 -9.51
N ASN A 18 10.79 41.75 -8.24
CA ASN A 18 11.52 40.62 -7.70
C ASN A 18 10.52 39.48 -7.37
N TYR A 19 10.37 38.52 -8.29
CA TYR A 19 9.52 37.34 -8.09
C TYR A 19 10.10 36.32 -7.09
N LEU A 20 11.25 36.60 -6.49
CA LEU A 20 11.94 35.73 -5.52
C LEU A 20 11.54 36.01 -4.06
N SER A 21 10.79 37.08 -3.82
CA SER A 21 10.31 37.42 -2.46
C SER A 21 9.25 36.40 -2.04
N LYS A 22 9.53 35.67 -0.97
CA LYS A 22 8.70 34.55 -0.51
C LYS A 22 8.21 34.68 0.93
N ASP A 23 8.90 35.45 1.74
CA ASP A 23 8.59 35.67 3.14
C ASP A 23 7.83 36.98 3.36
N PHE A 24 7.08 37.04 4.45
CA PHE A 24 6.23 38.16 4.81
C PHE A 24 6.96 39.51 4.71
N ASP A 25 8.16 39.63 5.28
CA ASP A 25 8.89 40.91 5.33
C ASP A 25 9.37 41.35 3.94
N SER A 26 9.78 40.45 3.07
CA SER A 26 10.17 40.77 1.71
C SER A 26 9.00 41.18 0.86
N ILE A 27 7.87 40.50 0.96
CA ILE A 27 6.64 40.84 0.25
C ILE A 27 6.09 42.19 0.73
N LYS A 28 6.10 42.44 2.04
CA LYS A 28 5.69 43.73 2.62
C LYS A 28 6.53 44.86 2.06
N ARG A 29 7.85 44.71 2.05
CA ARG A 29 8.77 45.72 1.48
C ARG A 29 8.52 45.97 0.00
N ASP A 30 8.37 44.92 -0.80
CA ASP A 30 8.11 45.04 -2.22
C ASP A 30 6.79 45.76 -2.49
N LEU A 31 5.74 45.51 -1.69
CA LEU A 31 4.45 46.18 -1.77
C LEU A 31 4.59 47.68 -1.43
N ILE A 32 5.35 48.05 -0.39
CA ILE A 32 5.59 49.42 -0.03
C ILE A 32 6.38 50.14 -1.13
N ASP A 33 7.47 49.55 -1.62
CA ASP A 33 8.26 50.10 -2.73
C ASP A 33 7.42 50.26 -4.00
N TYR A 34 6.52 49.34 -4.27
CA TYR A 34 5.59 49.43 -5.39
C TYR A 34 4.65 50.63 -5.25
N LEU A 35 4.02 50.82 -4.09
CA LEU A 35 3.13 51.95 -3.80
C LEU A 35 3.85 53.29 -3.86
N GLN A 36 5.02 53.41 -3.25
CA GLN A 36 5.83 54.64 -3.29
C GLN A 36 6.24 55.04 -4.72
N ARG A 37 6.48 54.07 -5.58
CA ARG A 37 6.94 54.32 -6.94
C ARG A 37 5.80 54.61 -7.92
N TYR A 38 4.66 53.93 -7.80
CA TYR A 38 3.59 54.06 -8.77
C TYR A 38 2.45 54.95 -8.34
N PHE A 39 2.27 55.14 -7.02
CA PHE A 39 1.19 55.92 -6.41
C PHE A 39 1.74 56.92 -5.36
N PRO A 40 2.80 57.71 -5.68
CA PRO A 40 3.44 58.59 -4.70
C PRO A 40 2.53 59.72 -4.20
N ASP A 41 1.56 60.16 -5.05
CA ASP A 41 0.65 61.24 -4.72
C ASP A 41 -0.67 60.73 -4.10
N ASP A 42 -1.02 59.48 -4.34
CA ASP A 42 -2.30 58.87 -3.92
C ASP A 42 -2.18 58.23 -2.53
N TYR A 43 -1.00 57.68 -2.20
CA TYR A 43 -0.77 56.98 -0.93
C TYR A 43 0.58 57.34 -0.31
N GLN A 44 0.52 58.04 0.83
CA GLN A 44 1.69 58.51 1.55
C GLN A 44 1.76 58.05 3.01
N ASP A 45 0.73 57.36 3.50
CA ASP A 45 0.65 56.94 4.90
C ASP A 45 1.22 55.52 5.09
N PHE A 46 2.52 55.44 5.35
CA PHE A 46 3.25 54.22 5.65
C PHE A 46 3.46 54.01 7.16
N ASN A 47 2.62 54.65 8.00
CA ASN A 47 2.70 54.44 9.44
C ASN A 47 2.12 53.05 9.81
N GLU A 48 2.84 52.29 10.62
CA GLU A 48 2.43 50.96 11.09
C GLU A 48 1.04 50.91 11.79
N ALA A 49 0.61 52.04 12.35
CA ALA A 49 -0.69 52.16 13.01
C ALA A 49 -1.83 52.54 12.05
N SER A 50 -1.55 52.75 10.75
CA SER A 50 -2.57 53.15 9.79
C SER A 50 -3.39 51.97 9.25
N GLY A 51 -4.66 52.22 8.91
CA GLY A 51 -5.53 51.22 8.29
C GLY A 51 -5.03 50.79 6.92
N GLY A 52 -4.35 51.68 6.16
CA GLY A 52 -3.75 51.33 4.88
C GLY A 52 -2.58 50.36 5.03
N MET A 53 -1.74 50.59 6.04
CA MET A 53 -0.62 49.69 6.34
C MET A 53 -1.12 48.30 6.78
N ALA A 54 -2.21 48.24 7.55
CA ALA A 54 -2.83 47.00 7.94
C ALA A 54 -3.31 46.15 6.70
N ILE A 55 -3.76 46.84 5.65
CA ILE A 55 -4.14 46.15 4.39
C ILE A 55 -2.91 45.62 3.66
N ILE A 56 -1.81 46.38 3.62
CA ILE A 56 -0.54 45.96 3.03
C ILE A 56 0.01 44.71 3.75
N GLU A 57 -0.02 44.74 5.08
CA GLU A 57 0.40 43.60 5.91
C GLU A 57 -0.49 42.38 5.69
N LEU A 58 -1.82 42.56 5.57
CA LEU A 58 -2.73 41.47 5.26
C LEU A 58 -2.42 40.85 3.89
N LEU A 59 -2.14 41.68 2.88
CA LEU A 59 -1.74 41.18 1.55
C LEU A 59 -0.39 40.47 1.58
N ALA A 60 0.57 40.98 2.33
CA ALA A 60 1.88 40.34 2.54
C ALA A 60 1.70 38.98 3.23
N TYR A 61 0.85 38.89 4.26
CA TYR A 61 0.52 37.63 4.93
C TYR A 61 -0.14 36.61 4.00
N VAL A 62 -1.09 37.03 3.17
CA VAL A 62 -1.70 36.15 2.16
C VAL A 62 -0.66 35.69 1.14
N GLY A 63 0.25 36.58 0.71
CA GLY A 63 1.33 36.26 -0.21
C GLY A 63 2.30 35.23 0.37
N ASP A 64 2.71 35.39 1.62
CA ASP A 64 3.56 34.45 2.35
C ASP A 64 2.88 33.06 2.47
N MET A 65 1.61 33.05 2.88
CA MET A 65 0.84 31.82 2.99
C MET A 65 0.70 31.11 1.63
N MET A 66 0.44 31.85 0.56
CA MET A 66 0.38 31.29 -0.80
C MET A 66 1.73 30.72 -1.24
N SER A 67 2.83 31.44 -0.96
CA SER A 67 4.19 30.98 -1.25
C SER A 67 4.50 29.67 -0.53
N PHE A 68 4.16 29.57 0.75
CA PHE A 68 4.30 28.33 1.53
C PHE A 68 3.51 27.17 0.93
N TYR A 69 2.25 27.38 0.56
CA TYR A 69 1.44 26.32 -0.05
C TYR A 69 1.96 25.89 -1.42
N ILE A 70 2.46 26.84 -2.24
CA ILE A 70 3.05 26.52 -3.54
C ILE A 70 4.31 25.68 -3.36
N ASP A 71 5.23 26.09 -2.47
CA ASP A 71 6.46 25.35 -2.20
C ASP A 71 6.16 23.96 -1.64
N ARG A 72 5.19 23.84 -0.74
CA ARG A 72 4.74 22.55 -0.24
C ARG A 72 4.17 21.68 -1.36
N GLN A 73 3.31 22.23 -2.20
CA GLN A 73 2.72 21.48 -3.30
C GLN A 73 3.76 21.02 -4.33
N VAL A 74 4.75 21.85 -4.61
CA VAL A 74 5.88 21.48 -5.49
C VAL A 74 6.70 20.36 -4.85
N ASN A 75 7.01 20.46 -3.55
CA ASN A 75 7.76 19.41 -2.84
C ASN A 75 6.99 18.08 -2.79
N GLU A 76 5.65 18.12 -2.66
CA GLU A 76 4.81 16.92 -2.72
C GLU A 76 4.83 16.23 -4.10
N GLY A 77 5.31 16.89 -5.16
CA GLY A 77 5.53 16.29 -6.48
C GLY A 77 6.80 15.45 -6.61
N PHE A 78 7.70 15.50 -5.64
CA PHE A 78 8.96 14.74 -5.66
C PHE A 78 8.94 13.63 -4.60
N LEU A 79 9.30 12.41 -5.01
CA LEU A 79 9.24 11.23 -4.13
C LEU A 79 10.13 11.36 -2.89
N ASP A 80 11.29 12.03 -3.00
CA ASP A 80 12.26 12.25 -1.93
C ASP A 80 11.86 13.35 -0.95
N ARG A 81 10.88 14.20 -1.33
CA ARG A 81 10.44 15.37 -0.55
C ARG A 81 8.99 15.30 -0.11
N ALA A 82 8.19 14.44 -0.72
CA ALA A 82 6.79 14.25 -0.38
C ALA A 82 6.63 13.78 1.06
N ILE A 83 5.76 14.42 1.81
CA ILE A 83 5.46 14.10 3.21
C ILE A 83 4.14 13.34 3.31
N GLU A 84 3.18 13.66 2.44
CA GLU A 84 1.89 13.01 2.45
C GLU A 84 1.98 11.58 1.90
N ARG A 85 1.66 10.60 2.74
CA ARG A 85 1.70 9.18 2.40
C ARG A 85 0.94 8.86 1.10
N LYS A 86 -0.18 9.53 0.84
CA LYS A 86 -0.96 9.35 -0.38
C LYS A 86 -0.16 9.72 -1.63
N ASN A 87 0.56 10.84 -1.59
CA ASN A 87 1.36 11.33 -2.70
C ASN A 87 2.57 10.43 -2.94
N ILE A 88 3.24 9.99 -1.86
CA ILE A 88 4.35 9.03 -1.94
C ILE A 88 3.90 7.74 -2.64
N PHE A 89 2.75 7.17 -2.24
CA PHE A 89 2.21 5.97 -2.88
C PHE A 89 1.90 6.21 -4.36
N SER A 90 1.25 7.32 -4.71
CA SER A 90 0.91 7.66 -6.08
C SER A 90 2.15 7.85 -6.96
N LEU A 91 3.15 8.57 -6.46
CA LEU A 91 4.42 8.77 -7.16
C LEU A 91 5.19 7.47 -7.36
N ALA A 92 5.24 6.62 -6.31
CA ALA A 92 5.88 5.31 -6.41
C ALA A 92 5.18 4.40 -7.43
N GLN A 93 3.86 4.40 -7.47
CA GLN A 93 3.09 3.67 -8.48
C GLN A 93 3.33 4.18 -9.90
N ASN A 94 3.43 5.50 -10.09
CA ASN A 94 3.78 6.08 -11.39
C ASN A 94 5.17 5.67 -11.89
N LEU A 95 6.10 5.38 -10.95
CA LEU A 95 7.42 4.84 -11.25
C LEU A 95 7.42 3.31 -11.42
N GLY A 96 6.26 2.66 -11.37
CA GLY A 96 6.10 1.22 -11.54
C GLY A 96 6.25 0.40 -10.26
N TYR A 97 6.43 1.04 -9.09
CA TYR A 97 6.47 0.32 -7.82
C TYR A 97 5.05 -0.02 -7.37
N GLN A 98 4.79 -1.30 -7.18
CA GLN A 98 3.55 -1.75 -6.58
C GLN A 98 3.77 -2.02 -5.08
N PRO A 99 3.06 -1.30 -4.18
CA PRO A 99 3.13 -1.56 -2.76
C PRO A 99 2.74 -3.00 -2.46
N LYS A 100 3.62 -3.70 -1.74
CA LYS A 100 3.39 -5.09 -1.35
C LYS A 100 2.55 -5.17 -0.08
N PHE A 101 1.88 -6.29 0.08
CA PHE A 101 1.19 -6.62 1.33
C PHE A 101 2.13 -6.65 2.52
N ALA A 102 1.57 -6.52 3.73
CA ALA A 102 2.28 -6.78 4.95
C ALA A 102 2.79 -8.24 4.96
N ARG A 103 4.03 -8.45 5.42
CA ARG A 103 4.56 -9.80 5.57
C ARG A 103 4.26 -10.29 6.98
N PRO A 104 3.63 -11.47 7.14
CA PRO A 104 3.43 -12.05 8.45
C PRO A 104 4.77 -12.56 9.02
N ALA A 105 4.86 -12.61 10.34
CA ALA A 105 5.95 -13.34 11.00
C ALA A 105 5.80 -14.82 10.71
N VAL A 106 6.90 -15.48 10.33
CA VAL A 106 6.92 -16.92 10.07
C VAL A 106 7.76 -17.58 11.16
N VAL A 107 7.22 -18.66 11.72
CA VAL A 107 7.88 -19.45 12.76
C VAL A 107 7.98 -20.92 12.35
N SER A 108 8.98 -21.61 12.86
CA SER A 108 9.10 -23.06 12.74
C SER A 108 8.60 -23.69 14.04
N LEU A 109 7.56 -24.51 13.93
CA LEU A 109 6.93 -25.19 15.05
C LEU A 109 7.39 -26.63 15.15
N SER A 110 7.51 -27.12 16.38
CA SER A 110 7.58 -28.54 16.71
C SER A 110 6.23 -28.97 17.25
N ILE A 111 5.55 -29.87 16.54
CA ILE A 111 4.19 -30.32 16.89
C ILE A 111 4.28 -31.75 17.40
N SER A 112 3.78 -31.98 18.62
CA SER A 112 3.69 -33.31 19.21
C SER A 112 2.24 -33.71 19.49
N ALA A 113 1.91 -34.95 19.25
CA ALA A 113 0.59 -35.53 19.55
C ALA A 113 0.78 -36.83 20.32
N THR A 114 0.01 -37.03 21.39
CA THR A 114 0.07 -38.20 22.24
C THR A 114 -1.16 -39.08 22.00
N PHE A 115 -0.97 -40.36 21.81
CA PHE A 115 -2.04 -41.32 21.52
C PHE A 115 -1.95 -42.51 22.51
N ASN A 116 -3.12 -42.97 22.97
CA ASN A 116 -3.25 -44.06 23.92
C ASN A 116 -3.00 -45.47 23.31
N ASP A 117 -3.12 -45.56 21.98
CA ASP A 117 -2.87 -46.82 21.26
C ASP A 117 -1.86 -46.61 20.12
N ALA A 118 -0.70 -47.23 20.26
CA ALA A 118 0.40 -47.06 19.32
C ALA A 118 0.14 -47.65 17.92
N THR A 119 -0.81 -48.56 17.80
CA THR A 119 -1.05 -49.31 16.56
C THR A 119 -2.00 -48.64 15.58
N SER A 120 -2.89 -47.79 16.05
CA SER A 120 -3.94 -47.21 15.21
C SER A 120 -3.77 -45.74 14.90
N ALA A 121 -3.16 -45.00 15.77
CA ALA A 121 -3.23 -43.55 15.77
C ALA A 121 -2.23 -42.85 14.81
N GLY A 122 -1.08 -43.46 14.58
CA GLY A 122 -0.07 -42.82 13.73
C GLY A 122 -0.23 -43.06 12.23
N SER A 123 -1.11 -43.95 11.81
CA SER A 123 -1.19 -44.39 10.41
C SER A 123 -2.05 -43.46 9.51
N THR A 124 -2.85 -42.57 10.09
CA THR A 124 -3.79 -41.73 9.29
C THR A 124 -3.92 -40.31 9.80
N PHE A 125 -3.15 -39.88 10.81
CA PHE A 125 -3.27 -38.53 11.35
C PHE A 125 -2.44 -37.54 10.55
N ILE A 126 -3.12 -36.59 9.91
CA ILE A 126 -2.53 -35.48 9.16
C ILE A 126 -3.15 -34.19 9.67
N LEU A 127 -2.31 -33.32 10.23
CA LEU A 127 -2.71 -31.96 10.55
C LEU A 127 -2.61 -31.12 9.28
N LYS A 128 -3.73 -30.69 8.76
CA LYS A 128 -3.81 -29.99 7.47
C LYS A 128 -3.22 -28.56 7.55
N LYS A 129 -2.68 -28.11 6.42
CA LYS A 129 -2.37 -26.68 6.18
C LYS A 129 -3.55 -25.82 6.61
N GLY A 130 -3.28 -24.66 7.23
CA GLY A 130 -4.30 -23.76 7.75
C GLY A 130 -4.81 -24.13 9.15
N SER A 131 -4.22 -25.13 9.81
CA SER A 131 -4.53 -25.42 11.20
C SER A 131 -4.04 -24.32 12.12
N LYS A 132 -4.89 -23.93 13.07
CA LYS A 132 -4.65 -22.80 13.97
C LYS A 132 -3.88 -23.24 15.20
N VAL A 133 -2.82 -22.50 15.51
CA VAL A 133 -1.99 -22.64 16.70
C VAL A 133 -1.99 -21.30 17.42
N VAL A 134 -2.26 -21.30 18.71
CA VAL A 134 -2.33 -20.08 19.52
C VAL A 134 -1.29 -20.14 20.62
N THR A 135 -0.63 -19.02 20.90
CA THR A 135 0.32 -18.95 22.03
C THR A 135 -0.40 -18.99 23.37
N ASP A 136 0.26 -19.53 24.37
CA ASP A 136 -0.27 -19.68 25.75
C ASP A 136 0.00 -18.45 26.62
N PHE A 137 0.43 -17.33 26.05
CA PHE A 137 0.70 -16.08 26.78
C PHE A 137 -0.21 -14.92 26.27
N GLU A 138 -0.40 -13.94 27.12
CA GLU A 138 -1.17 -12.73 26.79
C GLU A 138 -0.26 -11.57 26.31
N PRO A 139 -0.60 -10.86 25.21
CA PRO A 139 -1.74 -11.15 24.33
C PRO A 139 -1.50 -12.38 23.46
N ALA A 140 -2.51 -13.22 23.31
CA ALA A 140 -2.43 -14.44 22.53
C ALA A 140 -2.21 -14.13 21.03
N VAL A 141 -1.21 -14.75 20.44
CA VAL A 141 -0.90 -14.63 19.01
C VAL A 141 -1.31 -15.91 18.28
N GLN A 142 -2.11 -15.76 17.23
CA GLN A 142 -2.55 -16.87 16.40
C GLN A 142 -1.61 -17.06 15.21
N PHE A 143 -1.25 -18.31 14.97
CA PHE A 143 -0.49 -18.78 13.79
C PHE A 143 -1.32 -19.79 13.02
N GLU A 144 -1.13 -19.86 11.70
CA GLU A 144 -1.70 -20.90 10.84
C GLU A 144 -0.56 -21.68 10.17
N THR A 145 -0.69 -22.99 10.13
CA THR A 145 0.31 -23.85 9.48
C THR A 145 0.32 -23.64 7.96
N LEU A 146 1.50 -23.53 7.37
CA LEU A 146 1.68 -23.30 5.92
C LEU A 146 1.77 -24.60 5.13
N VAL A 147 2.04 -25.71 5.81
CA VAL A 147 2.21 -27.05 5.23
C VAL A 147 1.43 -28.08 6.05
N ASP A 148 1.10 -29.21 5.41
CA ASP A 148 0.51 -30.36 6.10
C ASP A 148 1.56 -30.99 7.02
N ALA A 149 1.19 -31.31 8.26
CA ALA A 149 2.00 -32.11 9.17
C ALA A 149 1.49 -33.56 9.16
N ASP A 150 2.16 -34.41 8.41
CA ASP A 150 1.77 -35.82 8.21
C ASP A 150 2.47 -36.72 9.22
N PHE A 151 1.73 -37.10 10.26
CA PHE A 151 2.17 -38.03 11.29
C PHE A 151 2.13 -39.49 10.83
N SER A 152 1.55 -39.80 9.69
CA SER A 152 1.53 -41.16 9.12
C SER A 152 2.90 -41.54 8.57
N ASN A 153 3.68 -40.57 8.08
CA ASN A 153 4.99 -40.79 7.51
C ASN A 153 6.05 -40.97 8.60
N SER A 154 6.55 -42.21 8.76
CA SER A 154 7.54 -42.56 9.76
C SER A 154 8.92 -41.88 9.56
N ALA A 155 9.22 -41.43 8.33
CA ALA A 155 10.48 -40.74 8.02
C ALA A 155 10.50 -39.31 8.59
N ASN A 156 9.34 -38.70 8.76
CA ASN A 156 9.21 -37.28 9.16
C ASN A 156 8.87 -37.13 10.66
N ARG A 157 8.63 -38.24 11.37
CA ARG A 157 8.19 -38.19 12.77
C ARG A 157 9.24 -38.82 13.70
N VAL A 158 9.37 -38.26 14.89
CA VAL A 158 10.05 -38.88 16.03
C VAL A 158 8.99 -39.56 16.90
N THR A 159 9.23 -40.82 17.28
CA THR A 159 8.35 -41.61 18.11
C THR A 159 8.99 -41.80 19.48
N THR A 160 8.28 -41.36 20.54
CA THR A 160 8.73 -41.51 21.92
C THR A 160 7.68 -42.29 22.72
N LYS A 161 8.06 -43.37 23.36
CA LYS A 161 7.19 -44.10 24.31
C LYS A 161 7.27 -43.42 25.67
N LEU A 162 6.13 -43.05 26.21
CA LEU A 162 6.01 -42.48 27.54
C LEU A 162 5.85 -43.57 28.61
N THR A 163 6.16 -43.23 29.85
CA THR A 163 6.14 -44.17 30.98
C THR A 163 4.72 -44.64 31.38
N ASP A 164 3.70 -43.90 30.92
CA ASP A 164 2.27 -44.21 31.14
C ASP A 164 1.70 -45.19 30.11
N GLY A 165 2.52 -45.71 29.21
CA GLY A 165 2.11 -46.62 28.12
C GLY A 165 1.57 -45.93 26.87
N THR A 166 1.51 -44.60 26.85
CA THR A 166 1.13 -43.84 25.67
C THR A 166 2.29 -43.64 24.72
N THR A 167 2.00 -43.37 23.46
CA THR A 167 3.00 -43.06 22.42
C THR A 167 2.86 -41.63 21.94
N GLN A 168 3.96 -40.88 22.06
CA GLN A 168 4.04 -39.52 21.53
C GLN A 168 4.72 -39.52 20.17
N TYR A 169 4.10 -38.88 19.20
CA TYR A 169 4.67 -38.60 17.90
C TYR A 169 4.98 -37.11 17.78
N SER A 170 6.18 -36.77 17.34
CA SER A 170 6.64 -35.39 17.17
C SER A 170 7.15 -35.14 15.76
N ILE A 171 6.72 -34.03 15.15
CA ILE A 171 7.25 -33.53 13.89
C ILE A 171 7.86 -32.16 14.15
N THR A 172 9.07 -31.96 13.72
CA THR A 172 9.79 -30.68 13.84
C THR A 172 9.76 -29.91 12.53
N SER A 173 10.00 -28.60 12.60
CA SER A 173 10.17 -27.73 11.42
C SER A 173 8.89 -27.54 10.56
N ILE A 174 7.72 -27.55 11.18
CA ILE A 174 6.49 -27.16 10.51
C ILE A 174 6.41 -25.64 10.45
N SER A 175 6.43 -25.09 9.24
CA SER A 175 6.32 -23.65 9.03
C SER A 175 4.89 -23.16 9.32
N ALA A 176 4.78 -22.09 10.11
CA ALA A 176 3.52 -21.41 10.39
C ALA A 176 3.67 -19.91 10.28
N ALA A 177 2.64 -19.22 9.83
CA ALA A 177 2.61 -17.77 9.70
C ALA A 177 1.65 -17.15 10.70
N ALA A 178 2.02 -15.98 11.26
CA ALA A 178 1.15 -15.22 12.14
C ALA A 178 -0.02 -14.64 11.35
N GLY A 179 -1.23 -14.88 11.82
CA GLY A 179 -2.46 -14.39 11.19
C GLY A 179 -3.59 -15.40 11.25
N SER A 180 -4.68 -15.04 10.57
CA SER A 180 -5.85 -15.92 10.43
C SER A 180 -6.48 -15.76 9.05
N THR A 181 -6.83 -16.88 8.44
CA THR A 181 -7.59 -16.89 7.20
C THR A 181 -9.05 -16.59 7.49
N ARG A 182 -9.61 -15.62 6.75
CA ARG A 182 -11.01 -15.20 6.82
C ARG A 182 -11.66 -15.28 5.45
N THR A 183 -12.93 -15.64 5.41
CA THR A 183 -13.73 -15.61 4.20
C THR A 183 -14.59 -14.37 4.16
N PHE A 184 -14.51 -13.64 3.06
CA PHE A 184 -15.33 -12.47 2.79
C PHE A 184 -16.23 -12.77 1.58
N SER A 185 -17.53 -12.46 1.68
CA SER A 185 -18.49 -12.61 0.59
C SER A 185 -18.97 -11.26 0.12
N TYR A 186 -18.94 -11.04 -1.19
CA TYR A 186 -19.45 -9.83 -1.83
C TYR A 186 -20.56 -10.18 -2.81
N ARG A 187 -21.70 -9.50 -2.72
CA ARG A 187 -22.81 -9.68 -3.66
C ARG A 187 -22.68 -8.66 -4.79
N ALA A 188 -22.25 -9.11 -5.95
CA ALA A 188 -22.30 -8.30 -7.17
C ALA A 188 -23.74 -8.02 -7.58
N GLY A 189 -24.01 -6.87 -8.19
CA GLY A 189 -25.32 -6.55 -8.76
C GLY A 189 -25.66 -7.41 -9.96
N ALA A 190 -26.89 -7.28 -10.47
CA ALA A 190 -27.37 -8.04 -11.64
C ALA A 190 -26.67 -7.65 -12.96
N GLN A 191 -26.06 -6.47 -13.03
CA GLN A 191 -25.32 -6.01 -14.20
C GLN A 191 -23.83 -6.19 -14.01
N ALA A 192 -23.14 -6.66 -15.07
CA ALA A 192 -21.70 -6.73 -15.10
C ALA A 192 -21.10 -5.33 -15.07
N ILE A 193 -20.22 -5.07 -14.11
CA ILE A 193 -19.47 -3.82 -13.99
C ILE A 193 -18.04 -4.10 -14.43
N PRO A 194 -17.58 -3.58 -15.57
CA PRO A 194 -16.20 -3.72 -16.00
C PRO A 194 -15.26 -3.08 -14.96
N PHE A 195 -14.15 -3.73 -14.68
CA PHE A 195 -13.13 -3.28 -13.71
C PHE A 195 -13.71 -3.03 -12.31
N LEU A 196 -14.63 -3.90 -11.88
CA LEU A 196 -15.23 -3.84 -10.55
C LEU A 196 -14.15 -3.78 -9.47
N LYS A 197 -14.24 -2.77 -8.61
CA LYS A 197 -13.34 -2.58 -7.47
C LYS A 197 -14.06 -2.95 -6.17
N ILE A 198 -13.46 -3.87 -5.42
CA ILE A 198 -13.97 -4.30 -4.11
C ILE A 198 -12.90 -4.02 -3.06
N THR A 199 -13.17 -3.08 -2.16
CA THR A 199 -12.27 -2.79 -1.05
C THR A 199 -12.56 -3.73 0.11
N MET A 200 -11.52 -4.42 0.57
CA MET A 200 -11.63 -5.33 1.70
C MET A 200 -11.90 -4.58 3.00
N PRO A 201 -12.73 -5.13 3.90
CA PRO A 201 -13.00 -4.51 5.19
C PRO A 201 -11.79 -4.56 6.11
N ASP A 202 -11.00 -5.63 6.06
CA ASP A 202 -9.85 -5.85 6.90
C ASP A 202 -8.61 -5.07 6.41
N ASN A 203 -7.78 -4.63 7.35
CA ASN A 203 -6.48 -4.04 7.07
C ASN A 203 -5.40 -5.13 7.13
N ASN A 204 -4.22 -4.81 6.56
CA ASN A 204 -3.04 -5.67 6.63
C ASN A 204 -3.25 -7.09 6.08
N ILE A 205 -3.98 -7.19 4.97
CA ILE A 205 -4.11 -8.45 4.25
C ILE A 205 -2.74 -8.85 3.74
N THR A 206 -2.36 -10.10 3.98
CA THR A 206 -1.05 -10.63 3.57
C THR A 206 -1.12 -11.38 2.25
N GLU A 207 -2.22 -12.10 2.01
CA GLU A 207 -2.39 -12.97 0.84
C GLU A 207 -3.87 -13.20 0.56
N PHE A 208 -4.23 -13.39 -0.69
CA PHE A 208 -5.52 -13.94 -1.11
C PHE A 208 -5.33 -15.43 -1.44
N VAL A 209 -5.84 -16.29 -0.57
CA VAL A 209 -5.73 -17.74 -0.73
C VAL A 209 -6.53 -18.22 -1.94
N SER A 210 -7.75 -17.72 -2.12
CA SER A 210 -8.62 -18.02 -3.27
C SER A 210 -9.67 -16.93 -3.45
N VAL A 211 -10.04 -16.68 -4.70
CA VAL A 211 -11.17 -15.80 -5.06
C VAL A 211 -12.03 -16.58 -6.04
N THR A 212 -13.24 -16.93 -5.61
CA THR A 212 -14.17 -17.77 -6.39
C THR A 212 -15.50 -17.06 -6.58
N ALA A 213 -16.11 -17.24 -7.74
CA ALA A 213 -17.47 -16.81 -8.00
C ALA A 213 -18.48 -17.89 -7.59
N SER A 214 -19.75 -17.51 -7.47
CA SER A 214 -20.86 -18.43 -7.11
C SER A 214 -21.09 -19.55 -8.14
N ASP A 215 -20.65 -19.37 -9.38
CA ASP A 215 -20.70 -20.38 -10.45
C ASP A 215 -19.48 -21.32 -10.45
N GLY A 216 -18.63 -21.25 -9.44
CA GLY A 216 -17.44 -22.08 -9.28
C GLY A 216 -16.22 -21.64 -10.07
N LYS A 217 -16.28 -20.51 -10.78
CA LYS A 217 -15.13 -19.96 -11.48
C LYS A 217 -14.12 -19.38 -10.49
N GLU A 218 -12.87 -19.77 -10.66
CA GLU A 218 -11.74 -19.29 -9.87
C GLU A 218 -11.05 -18.12 -10.58
N TYR A 219 -10.84 -17.03 -9.84
CA TYR A 219 -10.09 -15.85 -10.29
C TYR A 219 -8.66 -15.95 -9.80
N HIS A 220 -7.71 -15.72 -10.71
CA HIS A 220 -6.28 -15.74 -10.38
C HIS A 220 -5.73 -14.33 -10.21
N GLN A 221 -4.89 -14.17 -9.20
CA GLN A 221 -4.18 -12.91 -8.98
C GLN A 221 -3.09 -12.72 -10.03
N VAL A 222 -3.03 -11.51 -10.60
CA VAL A 222 -2.03 -11.10 -11.59
C VAL A 222 -1.47 -9.75 -11.22
N ASP A 223 -0.26 -9.45 -11.73
CA ASP A 223 0.35 -8.14 -11.52
C ASP A 223 -0.39 -7.04 -12.29
N HIS A 224 -0.83 -7.36 -13.52
CA HIS A 224 -1.59 -6.43 -14.35
C HIS A 224 -2.78 -7.14 -14.99
N LEU A 225 -3.92 -6.45 -15.09
CA LEU A 225 -5.13 -7.02 -15.71
C LEU A 225 -4.96 -7.39 -17.19
N ALA A 226 -3.95 -6.88 -17.88
CA ALA A 226 -3.61 -7.29 -19.25
C ALA A 226 -2.92 -8.67 -19.33
N GLN A 227 -2.41 -9.19 -18.21
CA GLN A 227 -1.74 -10.49 -18.16
C GLN A 227 -2.77 -11.61 -18.31
N GLY A 228 -2.74 -12.33 -19.44
CA GLY A 228 -3.71 -13.39 -19.78
C GLY A 228 -3.28 -14.79 -19.35
N SER A 229 -2.12 -14.95 -18.72
CA SER A 229 -1.52 -16.25 -18.37
C SER A 229 -0.61 -16.18 -17.18
N ILE A 230 -0.47 -17.31 -16.51
CA ILE A 230 0.46 -17.52 -15.39
C ILE A 230 1.26 -18.80 -15.62
N PHE A 231 2.41 -18.89 -14.95
CA PHE A 231 3.12 -20.15 -14.82
C PHE A 231 2.73 -20.84 -13.53
N THR A 232 2.35 -22.09 -13.62
CA THR A 232 1.99 -22.93 -12.47
C THR A 232 3.01 -24.06 -12.37
N GLY A 233 3.56 -24.30 -11.17
CA GLY A 233 4.44 -25.44 -10.91
C GLY A 233 3.60 -26.71 -10.74
N TYR A 234 3.99 -27.78 -11.45
CA TYR A 234 3.46 -29.11 -11.27
C TYR A 234 4.57 -30.05 -10.82
N ASN A 235 4.24 -30.97 -9.93
CA ASN A 235 5.23 -31.98 -9.51
C ASN A 235 5.68 -32.78 -10.72
N ASN A 236 6.97 -32.94 -10.86
CA ASN A 236 7.57 -33.73 -11.91
C ASN A 236 7.39 -35.23 -11.58
N ALA A 237 6.49 -35.90 -12.25
CA ALA A 237 6.23 -37.36 -12.11
C ALA A 237 7.12 -38.21 -13.03
N THR A 238 8.12 -37.62 -13.72
CA THR A 238 9.00 -38.31 -14.65
C THR A 238 10.23 -38.92 -13.96
N SER A 239 11.03 -39.69 -14.69
CA SER A 239 12.26 -40.28 -14.20
C SER A 239 13.34 -39.26 -13.74
N THR A 240 13.17 -37.98 -14.12
CA THR A 240 14.05 -36.85 -13.71
C THR A 240 13.55 -36.10 -12.48
N SER A 241 12.56 -36.63 -11.76
CA SER A 241 11.98 -35.96 -10.57
C SER A 241 12.97 -35.73 -9.45
N ALA A 242 14.05 -36.49 -9.38
CA ALA A 242 15.15 -36.29 -8.39
C ALA A 242 15.98 -35.04 -8.71
N ASP A 243 16.14 -34.68 -9.97
CA ASP A 243 16.93 -33.53 -10.41
C ASP A 243 16.07 -32.26 -10.51
N VAL A 244 14.80 -32.40 -10.92
CA VAL A 244 13.84 -31.31 -11.11
C VAL A 244 12.53 -31.70 -10.46
N GLU A 245 12.23 -31.16 -9.28
CA GLU A 245 11.04 -31.47 -8.51
C GLU A 245 9.76 -30.90 -9.14
N TYR A 246 9.86 -29.70 -9.74
CA TYR A 246 8.71 -29.00 -10.31
C TYR A 246 8.96 -28.60 -11.75
N ILE A 247 7.94 -28.80 -12.61
CA ILE A 247 7.90 -28.34 -13.98
C ILE A 247 6.95 -27.16 -14.08
N LEU A 248 7.37 -26.05 -14.69
CA LEU A 248 6.52 -24.90 -14.94
C LEU A 248 5.65 -25.13 -16.17
N GLN A 249 4.35 -25.04 -16.00
CA GLN A 249 3.39 -25.12 -17.08
C GLN A 249 2.69 -23.77 -17.31
N TYR A 250 2.54 -23.39 -18.56
CA TYR A 250 1.82 -22.21 -18.99
C TYR A 250 0.30 -22.46 -18.89
N LYS A 251 -0.40 -21.65 -18.08
CA LYS A 251 -1.85 -21.71 -17.90
C LYS A 251 -2.50 -20.40 -18.36
N LYS A 252 -3.42 -20.46 -19.31
CA LYS A 252 -4.28 -19.32 -19.65
C LYS A 252 -5.31 -19.09 -18.55
N ILE A 253 -5.48 -17.81 -18.15
CA ILE A 253 -6.39 -17.41 -17.09
C ILE A 253 -7.37 -16.34 -17.60
N PRO A 254 -8.57 -16.74 -18.03
CA PRO A 254 -9.59 -15.78 -18.45
C PRO A 254 -10.11 -14.94 -17.27
N TYR A 255 -10.24 -15.56 -16.09
CA TYR A 255 -10.72 -14.91 -14.88
C TYR A 255 -9.53 -14.46 -14.01
N ARG A 256 -9.39 -13.16 -13.87
CA ARG A 256 -8.22 -12.58 -13.18
C ARG A 256 -8.58 -11.32 -12.41
N PHE A 257 -7.78 -11.04 -11.39
CA PHE A 257 -7.87 -9.82 -10.62
C PHE A 257 -6.46 -9.30 -10.29
N SER A 258 -6.33 -8.00 -10.12
CA SER A 258 -5.16 -7.36 -9.54
C SER A 258 -5.51 -6.77 -8.19
N THR A 259 -4.50 -6.47 -7.40
CA THR A 259 -4.67 -5.91 -6.07
C THR A 259 -3.97 -4.56 -5.97
N GLU A 260 -4.62 -3.62 -5.30
CA GLU A 260 -4.09 -2.30 -5.00
C GLU A 260 -4.15 -2.07 -3.50
N VAL A 261 -3.01 -1.70 -2.91
CA VAL A 261 -2.94 -1.34 -1.49
C VAL A 261 -3.03 0.17 -1.37
N ALA A 262 -4.07 0.65 -0.71
CA ALA A 262 -4.28 2.07 -0.46
C ALA A 262 -3.39 2.59 0.68
N ASN A 263 -3.22 3.91 0.74
CA ASN A 263 -2.44 4.61 1.76
C ASN A 263 -2.93 4.38 3.21
N ASN A 264 -4.20 4.01 3.38
CA ASN A 264 -4.81 3.67 4.67
C ASN A 264 -4.61 2.21 5.08
N GLY A 265 -3.81 1.43 4.33
CA GLY A 265 -3.56 0.00 4.58
C GLY A 265 -4.69 -0.93 4.13
N LYS A 266 -5.76 -0.41 3.53
CA LYS A 266 -6.81 -1.23 2.94
C LYS A 266 -6.40 -1.74 1.57
N THR A 267 -6.80 -2.97 1.29
CA THR A 267 -6.56 -3.61 0.00
C THR A 267 -7.84 -3.60 -0.83
N THR A 268 -7.70 -3.22 -2.08
CA THR A 268 -8.79 -3.24 -3.07
C THR A 268 -8.47 -4.31 -4.12
N ILE A 269 -9.41 -5.19 -4.39
CA ILE A 269 -9.38 -6.13 -5.51
C ILE A 269 -10.00 -5.44 -6.72
N ILE A 270 -9.32 -5.51 -7.86
CA ILE A 270 -9.78 -4.96 -9.14
C ILE A 270 -9.93 -6.13 -10.12
N PHE A 271 -11.15 -6.40 -10.55
CA PHE A 271 -11.44 -7.47 -11.51
C PHE A 271 -11.18 -7.00 -12.94
N GLY A 272 -10.96 -7.95 -13.87
CA GLY A 272 -10.86 -7.64 -15.29
C GLY A 272 -12.18 -7.13 -15.88
N GLY A 273 -12.11 -6.57 -17.11
CA GLY A 273 -13.28 -5.99 -17.79
C GLY A 273 -14.33 -7.01 -18.26
N GLY A 274 -14.03 -8.30 -18.16
CA GLY A 274 -14.82 -9.36 -18.80
C GLY A 274 -14.56 -9.41 -20.32
N THR A 275 -14.58 -10.57 -20.90
CA THR A 275 -14.59 -10.82 -22.36
C THR A 275 -15.74 -11.74 -22.67
#